data_938d357831aa1c9b6c5771d2a1ca6773
#
_entry.id   938d357831aa1c9b6c5771d2a1ca6773
#
_cell.length_a   1.000
_cell.length_b   1.000
_cell.length_c   1.000
_cell.angle_alpha   90.00
_cell.angle_beta   90.00
_cell.angle_gamma   90.00
#
_symmetry.space_group_name_H-M   'P 1'
#
loop_
_entity.id
_entity.type
_entity.pdbx_description
1 polymer ?
#
loop_
_entity_poly.entity_id
_entity_poly.type
_entity_poly.pdbx_seq_one_letter_code
_entity_poly.pdbx_strand_id
1 'polypeptide(L)'
;MEKFNTNTVIIGAGVVGLAIAKKISAENNEVIILEKESKIGQITSSRNSGVIHAGIYYQSHTLKSKLCVEGNQLLYEYSKKFNVPFVNTKKIIVANNEHQMEQVLEIKKQAELNGVENLEILNDKQVNQLEPLITSTGGLLVPSTGIIDQYSLMQSYLGEFENNGGMVSYNSLVKKISI
;
A
#
# COMPACT_ATOMS: atom_id res chain seq x y z
N MET A 1 4.70 34.01 20.32
CA MET A 1 4.62 32.91 19.33
C MET A 1 5.93 32.17 19.46
N GLU A 2 5.87 30.92 19.90
CA GLU A 2 7.08 30.09 20.03
C GLU A 2 7.64 29.78 18.64
N LYS A 3 8.96 29.81 18.52
CA LYS A 3 9.66 29.45 17.29
C LYS A 3 10.41 28.14 17.51
N PHE A 4 10.20 27.20 16.63
CA PHE A 4 10.95 25.96 16.59
C PHE A 4 11.81 25.92 15.33
N ASN A 5 13.03 25.43 15.46
CA ASN A 5 13.92 25.18 14.33
C ASN A 5 14.01 23.66 14.13
N THR A 6 13.92 23.24 12.90
CA THR A 6 14.06 21.82 12.51
C THR A 6 14.59 21.71 11.11
N ASN A 7 15.23 20.61 10.76
CA ASN A 7 15.77 20.41 9.42
C ASN A 7 14.68 20.06 8.41
N THR A 8 13.64 19.35 8.86
CA THR A 8 12.57 18.87 7.97
C THR A 8 11.20 19.00 8.64
N VAL A 9 10.25 19.57 7.90
CA VAL A 9 8.83 19.59 8.29
C VAL A 9 8.03 18.77 7.30
N ILE A 10 7.24 17.83 7.80
CA ILE A 10 6.29 17.04 7.01
C ILE A 10 4.87 17.50 7.35
N ILE A 11 4.07 17.77 6.33
CA ILE A 11 2.69 18.20 6.49
C ILE A 11 1.76 17.00 6.28
N GLY A 12 1.12 16.57 7.36
CA GLY A 12 0.18 15.47 7.40
C GLY A 12 0.76 14.16 7.93
N ALA A 13 0.08 13.56 8.92
CA ALA A 13 0.39 12.27 9.52
C ALA A 13 -0.45 11.13 8.94
N GLY A 14 -0.68 11.12 7.63
CA GLY A 14 -1.19 9.97 6.90
C GLY A 14 -0.08 8.94 6.64
N VAL A 15 -0.43 7.78 6.06
CA VAL A 15 0.53 6.68 5.82
C VAL A 15 1.77 7.12 5.04
N VAL A 16 1.61 8.00 4.04
CA VAL A 16 2.74 8.52 3.23
C VAL A 16 3.63 9.43 4.07
N GLY A 17 3.06 10.41 4.79
CA GLY A 17 3.83 11.31 5.65
C GLY A 17 4.61 10.56 6.73
N LEU A 18 3.98 9.57 7.37
CA LEU A 18 4.62 8.73 8.37
C LEU A 18 5.76 7.86 7.78
N ALA A 19 5.55 7.28 6.59
CA ALA A 19 6.58 6.50 5.92
C ALA A 19 7.82 7.34 5.56
N ILE A 20 7.60 8.58 5.07
CA ILE A 20 8.67 9.53 4.77
C ILE A 20 9.37 9.97 6.05
N ALA A 21 8.61 10.35 7.08
CA ALA A 21 9.15 10.80 8.37
C ALA A 21 10.05 9.74 9.01
N LYS A 22 9.56 8.49 9.07
CA LYS A 22 10.31 7.34 9.54
C LYS A 22 11.64 7.18 8.79
N LYS A 23 11.62 7.30 7.47
CA LYS A 23 12.83 7.13 6.65
C LYS A 23 13.84 8.24 6.88
N ILE A 24 13.39 9.51 6.90
CA ILE A 24 14.27 10.66 7.07
C ILE A 24 14.86 10.71 8.50
N SER A 25 14.05 10.45 9.53
CA SER A 25 14.53 10.45 10.93
C SER A 25 15.56 9.36 11.20
N ALA A 26 15.49 8.21 10.53
CA ALA A 26 16.49 7.15 10.64
C ALA A 26 17.90 7.56 10.16
N GLU A 27 18.02 8.68 9.43
CA GLU A 27 19.28 9.25 8.94
C GLU A 27 19.81 10.37 9.87
N ASN A 28 19.40 10.39 11.14
CA ASN A 28 19.75 11.38 12.17
C ASN A 28 19.33 12.84 11.81
N ASN A 29 18.26 12.98 11.05
CA ASN A 29 17.67 14.28 10.75
C ASN A 29 16.58 14.64 11.78
N GLU A 30 16.57 15.89 12.21
CA GLU A 30 15.47 16.43 13.01
C GLU A 30 14.23 16.58 12.12
N VAL A 31 13.16 15.87 12.44
CA VAL A 31 11.92 15.86 11.67
C VAL A 31 10.73 16.14 12.56
N ILE A 32 9.89 17.07 12.15
CA ILE A 32 8.60 17.36 12.81
C ILE A 32 7.47 17.11 11.80
N ILE A 33 6.45 16.35 12.23
CA ILE A 33 5.20 16.23 11.47
C ILE A 33 4.19 17.22 12.03
N LEU A 34 3.56 18.02 11.17
CA LEU A 34 2.42 18.87 11.52
C LEU A 34 1.14 18.20 11.00
N GLU A 35 0.26 17.78 11.94
CA GLU A 35 -1.01 17.15 11.62
C GLU A 35 -2.17 18.03 12.08
N LYS A 36 -3.13 18.31 11.19
CA LYS A 36 -4.29 19.15 11.52
C LYS A 36 -5.32 18.45 12.41
N GLU A 37 -5.39 17.13 12.32
CA GLU A 37 -6.31 16.31 13.11
C GLU A 37 -5.70 15.97 14.49
N SER A 38 -6.52 15.40 15.37
CA SER A 38 -6.09 15.01 16.72
C SER A 38 -5.35 13.69 16.79
N LYS A 39 -5.27 12.93 15.69
CA LYS A 39 -4.62 11.61 15.57
C LYS A 39 -4.09 11.39 14.17
N ILE A 40 -3.19 10.42 14.03
CA ILE A 40 -2.71 9.99 12.73
C ILE A 40 -3.82 9.39 11.85
N GLY A 41 -3.68 9.51 10.54
CA GLY A 41 -4.44 8.76 9.55
C GLY A 41 -5.94 9.03 9.47
N GLN A 42 -6.48 10.08 10.07
CA GLN A 42 -7.93 10.28 10.20
C GLN A 42 -8.68 10.57 8.89
N ILE A 43 -7.99 10.86 7.81
CA ILE A 43 -8.60 11.19 6.52
C ILE A 43 -8.52 9.98 5.57
N THR A 44 -7.82 10.11 4.45
CA THR A 44 -7.76 9.10 3.38
C THR A 44 -7.13 7.79 3.84
N SER A 45 -6.10 7.85 4.69
CA SER A 45 -5.35 6.67 5.11
C SER A 45 -6.14 5.68 5.97
N SER A 46 -7.24 6.09 6.60
CA SER A 46 -8.15 5.20 7.34
C SER A 46 -9.43 4.85 6.56
N ARG A 47 -9.59 5.39 5.34
CA ARG A 47 -10.83 5.23 4.55
C ARG A 47 -10.57 4.51 3.24
N ASN A 48 -9.98 3.34 3.34
CA ASN A 48 -9.68 2.45 2.23
C ASN A 48 -9.85 0.99 2.68
N SER A 49 -9.77 0.06 1.75
CA SER A 49 -9.98 -1.37 2.00
C SER A 49 -8.74 -2.12 2.47
N GLY A 50 -7.61 -1.45 2.68
CA GLY A 50 -6.36 -2.07 3.12
C GLY A 50 -5.75 -3.07 2.15
N VAL A 51 -6.09 -3.00 0.86
CA VAL A 51 -5.58 -3.96 -0.14
C VAL A 51 -4.09 -3.72 -0.41
N ILE A 52 -3.30 -4.78 -0.28
CA ILE A 52 -1.94 -4.86 -0.81
C ILE A 52 -2.05 -5.21 -2.29
N HIS A 53 -1.97 -4.18 -3.15
CA HIS A 53 -2.11 -4.36 -4.59
C HIS A 53 -0.89 -5.04 -5.22
N ALA A 54 -1.12 -5.94 -6.19
CA ALA A 54 -0.07 -6.63 -6.91
C ALA A 54 0.54 -5.84 -8.08
N GLY A 55 -0.13 -4.77 -8.57
CA GLY A 55 0.38 -3.97 -9.70
C GLY A 55 -0.04 -4.44 -11.09
N ILE A 56 -1.06 -5.30 -11.20
CA ILE A 56 -1.45 -6.00 -12.44
C ILE A 56 -2.05 -5.11 -13.54
N TYR A 57 -2.69 -3.98 -13.18
CA TYR A 57 -3.47 -3.17 -14.13
C TYR A 57 -2.74 -1.93 -14.66
N TYR A 58 -1.59 -1.60 -14.09
CA TYR A 58 -0.94 -0.34 -14.42
C TYR A 58 -0.16 -0.44 -15.73
N GLN A 59 -0.17 0.65 -16.50
CA GLN A 59 0.62 0.75 -17.72
C GLN A 59 2.10 0.53 -17.40
N SER A 60 2.76 -0.35 -18.14
CA SER A 60 4.18 -0.68 -17.95
C SER A 60 5.08 0.55 -18.11
N HIS A 61 6.23 0.51 -17.48
CA HIS A 61 7.25 1.58 -17.49
C HIS A 61 6.82 2.88 -16.81
N THR A 62 5.69 2.91 -16.09
CA THR A 62 5.31 4.03 -15.24
C THR A 62 5.86 3.86 -13.82
N LEU A 63 6.08 4.97 -13.11
CA LEU A 63 6.43 4.92 -11.68
C LEU A 63 5.37 4.15 -10.88
N LYS A 64 4.10 4.26 -11.27
CA LYS A 64 3.00 3.59 -10.58
C LYS A 64 3.09 2.06 -10.69
N SER A 65 3.42 1.51 -11.87
CA SER A 65 3.61 0.06 -12.05
C SER A 65 4.81 -0.43 -11.26
N LYS A 66 5.96 0.24 -11.40
CA LYS A 66 7.18 -0.12 -10.69
C LYS A 66 7.01 -0.09 -9.17
N LEU A 67 6.57 1.06 -8.64
CA LEU A 67 6.44 1.25 -7.19
C LEU A 67 5.34 0.39 -6.57
N CYS A 68 4.30 0.01 -7.32
CA CYS A 68 3.27 -0.89 -6.80
C CYS A 68 3.80 -2.32 -6.61
N VAL A 69 4.56 -2.84 -7.56
CA VAL A 69 5.16 -4.19 -7.47
C VAL A 69 6.22 -4.23 -6.38
N GLU A 70 7.13 -3.26 -6.35
CA GLU A 70 8.16 -3.14 -5.32
C GLU A 70 7.52 -2.94 -3.93
N GLY A 71 6.55 -2.05 -3.81
CA GLY A 71 5.83 -1.76 -2.57
C GLY A 71 5.03 -2.96 -2.04
N ASN A 72 4.52 -3.83 -2.92
CA ASN A 72 3.87 -5.07 -2.52
C ASN A 72 4.83 -5.96 -1.70
N GLN A 73 6.02 -6.22 -2.23
CA GLN A 73 7.04 -7.03 -1.56
C GLN A 73 7.48 -6.38 -0.25
N LEU A 74 7.81 -5.09 -0.28
CA LEU A 74 8.25 -4.32 0.90
C LEU A 74 7.19 -4.30 2.01
N LEU A 75 5.90 -4.22 1.68
CA LEU A 75 4.83 -4.27 2.68
C LEU A 75 4.75 -5.62 3.38
N TYR A 76 4.87 -6.73 2.67
CA TYR A 76 4.90 -8.06 3.28
C TYR A 76 6.13 -8.26 4.16
N GLU A 77 7.31 -7.83 3.70
CA GLU A 77 8.56 -7.91 4.47
C GLU A 77 8.47 -7.06 5.75
N TYR A 78 8.03 -5.82 5.60
CA TYR A 78 7.84 -4.89 6.71
C TYR A 78 6.84 -5.45 7.73
N SER A 79 5.69 -5.92 7.26
CA SER A 79 4.63 -6.45 8.12
C SER A 79 5.09 -7.65 8.93
N LYS A 80 5.87 -8.56 8.33
CA LYS A 80 6.49 -9.69 9.05
C LYS A 80 7.49 -9.22 10.10
N LYS A 81 8.35 -8.27 9.74
CA LYS A 81 9.41 -7.74 10.62
C LYS A 81 8.85 -7.03 11.84
N PHE A 82 7.78 -6.27 11.68
CA PHE A 82 7.22 -5.41 12.73
C PHE A 82 5.87 -5.91 13.28
N ASN A 83 5.49 -7.15 12.98
CA ASN A 83 4.25 -7.77 13.43
C ASN A 83 2.98 -6.95 13.10
N VAL A 84 2.97 -6.28 11.94
CA VAL A 84 1.77 -5.62 11.43
C VAL A 84 0.83 -6.69 10.88
N PRO A 85 -0.45 -6.76 11.33
CA PRO A 85 -1.38 -7.78 10.86
C PRO A 85 -1.65 -7.67 9.37
N PHE A 86 -1.52 -8.78 8.66
CA PHE A 86 -1.87 -8.91 7.25
C PHE A 86 -2.35 -10.32 6.92
N VAL A 87 -3.09 -10.45 5.83
CA VAL A 87 -3.49 -11.74 5.26
C VAL A 87 -3.20 -11.74 3.76
N ASN A 88 -2.49 -12.75 3.28
CA ASN A 88 -2.35 -12.98 1.85
C ASN A 88 -3.62 -13.69 1.34
N THR A 89 -4.62 -12.90 0.98
CA THR A 89 -5.93 -13.40 0.51
C THR A 89 -5.89 -13.94 -0.90
N LYS A 90 -4.84 -13.59 -1.66
CA LYS A 90 -4.80 -13.74 -3.12
C LYS A 90 -5.92 -12.92 -3.78
N LYS A 91 -6.05 -13.03 -5.10
CA LYS A 91 -7.15 -12.49 -5.89
C LYS A 91 -7.40 -13.39 -7.08
N ILE A 92 -8.67 -13.57 -7.44
CA ILE A 92 -9.06 -14.20 -8.70
C ILE A 92 -9.77 -13.15 -9.55
N ILE A 93 -9.36 -13.02 -10.82
CA ILE A 93 -10.06 -12.27 -11.85
C ILE A 93 -10.79 -13.29 -12.69
N VAL A 94 -12.12 -13.28 -12.69
CA VAL A 94 -12.95 -14.28 -13.36
C VAL A 94 -13.42 -13.78 -14.73
N ALA A 95 -13.53 -14.71 -15.69
CA ALA A 95 -14.15 -14.53 -16.98
C ALA A 95 -15.41 -15.42 -17.09
N ASN A 96 -16.49 -14.85 -17.63
CA ASN A 96 -17.77 -15.56 -17.82
C ASN A 96 -18.04 -15.92 -19.28
N ASN A 97 -17.15 -15.56 -20.20
CA ASN A 97 -17.22 -15.88 -21.62
C ASN A 97 -15.84 -15.78 -22.27
N GLU A 98 -15.71 -16.20 -23.52
CA GLU A 98 -14.46 -16.20 -24.28
C GLU A 98 -13.83 -14.80 -24.43
N HIS A 99 -14.64 -13.79 -24.73
CA HIS A 99 -14.16 -12.41 -24.87
C HIS A 99 -13.57 -11.88 -23.55
N GLN A 100 -14.18 -12.17 -22.40
CA GLN A 100 -13.60 -11.82 -21.10
C GLN A 100 -12.35 -12.62 -20.80
N MET A 101 -12.25 -13.87 -21.29
CA MET A 101 -11.04 -14.66 -21.12
C MET A 101 -9.85 -14.07 -21.92
N GLU A 102 -10.10 -13.52 -23.11
CA GLU A 102 -9.10 -12.76 -23.87
C GLU A 102 -8.59 -11.56 -23.06
N GLN A 103 -9.50 -10.79 -22.44
CA GLN A 103 -9.14 -9.66 -21.57
C GLN A 103 -8.31 -10.12 -20.35
N VAL A 104 -8.64 -11.27 -19.76
CA VAL A 104 -7.86 -11.85 -18.66
C VAL A 104 -6.44 -12.20 -19.10
N LEU A 105 -6.26 -12.71 -20.32
CA LEU A 105 -4.94 -12.99 -20.88
C LEU A 105 -4.13 -11.71 -21.13
N GLU A 106 -4.78 -10.65 -21.59
CA GLU A 106 -4.15 -9.32 -21.72
C GLU A 106 -3.70 -8.76 -20.38
N ILE A 107 -4.55 -8.86 -19.35
CA ILE A 107 -4.20 -8.46 -17.98
C ILE A 107 -2.99 -9.25 -17.47
N LYS A 108 -2.95 -10.57 -17.70
CA LYS A 108 -1.80 -11.40 -17.34
C LYS A 108 -0.53 -10.92 -18.01
N LYS A 109 -0.56 -10.71 -19.33
CA LYS A 109 0.58 -10.20 -20.09
C LYS A 109 1.06 -8.84 -19.57
N GLN A 110 0.14 -7.93 -19.30
CA GLN A 110 0.44 -6.62 -18.72
C GLN A 110 1.09 -6.74 -17.33
N ALA A 111 0.58 -7.63 -16.50
CA ALA A 111 1.09 -7.87 -15.16
C ALA A 111 2.51 -8.47 -15.18
N GLU A 112 2.79 -9.43 -16.09
CA GLU A 112 4.12 -10.01 -16.30
C GLU A 112 5.13 -8.94 -16.76
N LEU A 113 4.74 -8.04 -17.68
CA LEU A 113 5.56 -6.89 -18.08
C LEU A 113 5.86 -5.92 -16.92
N ASN A 114 4.98 -5.86 -15.92
CA ASN A 114 5.19 -5.07 -14.70
C ASN A 114 6.08 -5.79 -13.67
N GLY A 115 6.42 -7.05 -13.88
CA GLY A 115 7.22 -7.85 -12.95
C GLY A 115 6.38 -8.56 -11.89
N VAL A 116 5.07 -8.73 -12.10
CA VAL A 116 4.23 -9.54 -11.20
C VAL A 116 4.45 -11.01 -11.51
N GLU A 117 4.84 -11.78 -10.50
CA GLU A 117 5.22 -13.18 -10.64
C GLU A 117 4.11 -14.14 -10.20
N ASN A 118 4.27 -15.42 -10.58
CA ASN A 118 3.43 -16.54 -10.15
C ASN A 118 1.94 -16.39 -10.52
N LEU A 119 1.66 -15.75 -11.65
CA LEU A 119 0.31 -15.61 -12.19
C LEU A 119 -0.14 -16.90 -12.87
N GLU A 120 -1.32 -17.42 -12.49
CA GLU A 120 -1.84 -18.69 -13.00
C GLU A 120 -3.17 -18.49 -13.73
N ILE A 121 -3.28 -19.00 -14.95
CA ILE A 121 -4.57 -19.12 -15.64
C ILE A 121 -5.30 -20.33 -15.08
N LEU A 122 -6.51 -20.13 -14.64
CA LEU A 122 -7.38 -21.13 -14.08
C LEU A 122 -8.49 -21.49 -15.08
N ASN A 123 -8.84 -22.76 -15.18
CA ASN A 123 -10.05 -23.19 -15.85
C ASN A 123 -11.27 -23.08 -14.89
N ASP A 124 -12.47 -23.33 -15.43
CA ASP A 124 -13.75 -23.25 -14.71
C ASP A 124 -13.77 -24.10 -13.43
N LYS A 125 -13.25 -25.33 -13.47
CA LYS A 125 -13.19 -26.24 -12.31
C LYS A 125 -12.26 -25.72 -11.23
N GLN A 126 -11.10 -25.17 -11.62
CA GLN A 126 -10.15 -24.60 -10.68
C GLN A 126 -10.69 -23.33 -10.00
N VAL A 127 -11.39 -22.47 -10.75
CA VAL A 127 -12.08 -21.31 -10.15
C VAL A 127 -13.14 -21.79 -9.16
N ASN A 128 -13.99 -22.75 -9.54
CA ASN A 128 -15.04 -23.27 -8.67
C ASN A 128 -14.49 -23.97 -7.41
N GLN A 129 -13.32 -24.62 -7.48
CA GLN A 129 -12.68 -25.19 -6.28
C GLN A 129 -12.24 -24.13 -5.27
N LEU A 130 -11.81 -22.95 -5.75
CA LEU A 130 -11.39 -21.83 -4.90
C LEU A 130 -12.58 -21.02 -4.41
N GLU A 131 -13.57 -20.82 -5.26
CA GLU A 131 -14.76 -20.00 -5.01
C GLU A 131 -16.03 -20.76 -5.49
N PRO A 132 -16.58 -21.67 -4.69
CA PRO A 132 -17.67 -22.57 -5.11
C PRO A 132 -18.95 -21.89 -5.57
N LEU A 133 -19.19 -20.64 -5.16
CA LEU A 133 -20.38 -19.87 -5.51
C LEU A 133 -20.23 -19.09 -6.83
N ILE A 134 -19.05 -19.14 -7.45
CA ILE A 134 -18.77 -18.41 -8.69
C ILE A 134 -18.89 -19.37 -9.89
N THR A 135 -19.72 -18.98 -10.86
CA THR A 135 -19.77 -19.60 -12.19
C THR A 135 -18.86 -18.80 -13.12
N SER A 136 -17.96 -19.49 -13.83
CA SER A 136 -17.02 -18.84 -14.75
C SER A 136 -16.62 -19.80 -15.88
N THR A 137 -16.03 -19.26 -16.94
CA THR A 137 -15.32 -20.01 -17.99
C THR A 137 -13.84 -20.18 -17.68
N GLY A 138 -13.33 -19.45 -16.68
CA GLY A 138 -11.95 -19.45 -16.24
C GLY A 138 -11.58 -18.16 -15.54
N GLY A 139 -10.28 -17.95 -15.30
CA GLY A 139 -9.80 -16.75 -14.62
C GLY A 139 -8.30 -16.66 -14.50
N LEU A 140 -7.84 -15.63 -13.77
CA LEU A 140 -6.44 -15.40 -13.43
C LEU A 140 -6.30 -15.36 -11.91
N LEU A 141 -5.49 -16.23 -11.35
CA LEU A 141 -5.06 -16.17 -9.97
C LEU A 141 -3.87 -15.22 -9.84
N VAL A 142 -3.98 -14.29 -8.89
CA VAL A 142 -2.93 -13.32 -8.53
C VAL A 142 -2.52 -13.56 -7.08
N PRO A 143 -1.47 -14.34 -6.82
CA PRO A 143 -1.09 -14.80 -5.48
C PRO A 143 -0.58 -13.71 -4.55
N SER A 144 -0.01 -12.63 -5.10
CA SER A 144 0.64 -11.57 -4.31
C SER A 144 -0.33 -10.51 -3.77
N THR A 145 -1.63 -10.59 -4.08
CA THR A 145 -2.64 -9.69 -3.51
C THR A 145 -2.97 -10.11 -2.07
N GLY A 146 -3.11 -9.13 -1.18
CA GLY A 146 -3.51 -9.36 0.21
C GLY A 146 -4.23 -8.17 0.81
N ILE A 147 -4.46 -8.25 2.11
CA ILE A 147 -5.00 -7.16 2.93
C ILE A 147 -4.10 -6.93 4.14
N ILE A 148 -4.02 -5.70 4.59
CA ILE A 148 -3.21 -5.26 5.73
C ILE A 148 -4.05 -4.40 6.67
N ASP A 149 -3.79 -4.50 7.96
CA ASP A 149 -4.28 -3.50 8.92
C ASP A 149 -3.51 -2.19 8.72
N GLN A 150 -4.13 -1.27 8.02
CA GLN A 150 -3.54 0.04 7.70
C GLN A 150 -3.32 0.89 8.95
N TYR A 151 -4.12 0.73 10.00
CA TYR A 151 -3.94 1.46 11.23
C TYR A 151 -2.70 0.97 11.99
N SER A 152 -2.56 -0.34 12.15
CA SER A 152 -1.36 -0.95 12.74
C SER A 152 -0.10 -0.63 11.95
N LEU A 153 -0.18 -0.56 10.61
CA LEU A 153 0.93 -0.11 9.75
C LEU A 153 1.35 1.33 10.08
N MET A 154 0.39 2.25 10.17
CA MET A 154 0.68 3.65 10.51
C MET A 154 1.22 3.80 11.94
N GLN A 155 0.70 3.03 12.89
CA GLN A 155 1.22 3.01 14.27
C GLN A 155 2.66 2.50 14.33
N SER A 156 2.98 1.47 13.55
CA SER A 156 4.35 0.96 13.46
C SER A 156 5.30 2.01 12.86
N TYR A 157 4.89 2.72 11.80
CA TYR A 157 5.69 3.81 11.24
C TYR A 157 5.89 4.97 12.23
N LEU A 158 4.83 5.33 12.96
CA LEU A 158 4.89 6.35 14.01
C LEU A 158 5.88 5.95 15.11
N GLY A 159 5.79 4.72 15.61
CA GLY A 159 6.69 4.22 16.66
C GLY A 159 8.16 4.24 16.25
N GLU A 160 8.49 3.81 15.02
CA GLU A 160 9.85 3.92 14.51
C GLU A 160 10.30 5.38 14.37
N PHE A 161 9.42 6.27 13.90
CA PHE A 161 9.69 7.69 13.78
C PHE A 161 9.99 8.34 15.13
N GLU A 162 9.15 8.08 16.15
CA GLU A 162 9.34 8.60 17.52
C GLU A 162 10.59 8.00 18.19
N ASN A 163 10.87 6.73 17.98
CA ASN A 163 12.09 6.08 18.49
C ASN A 163 13.38 6.71 17.90
N ASN A 164 13.29 7.30 16.69
CA ASN A 164 14.38 8.06 16.08
C ASN A 164 14.42 9.53 16.52
N GLY A 165 13.63 9.93 17.54
CA GLY A 165 13.59 11.29 18.07
C GLY A 165 12.67 12.24 17.29
N GLY A 166 11.86 11.74 16.36
CA GLY A 166 10.87 12.54 15.64
C GLY A 166 9.67 12.92 16.50
N MET A 167 8.98 13.98 16.16
CA MET A 167 7.83 14.51 16.91
C MET A 167 6.65 14.81 15.99
N VAL A 168 5.42 14.47 16.46
CA VAL A 168 4.17 14.86 15.79
C VAL A 168 3.51 15.97 16.59
N SER A 169 3.22 17.10 15.94
CA SER A 169 2.38 18.17 16.48
C SER A 169 0.97 18.01 15.92
N TYR A 170 0.06 17.52 16.75
CA TYR A 170 -1.35 17.37 16.40
C TYR A 170 -2.10 18.70 16.51
N ASN A 171 -3.31 18.77 15.93
CA ASN A 171 -4.16 19.99 15.89
C ASN A 171 -3.41 21.19 15.28
N SER A 172 -2.46 20.93 14.38
CA SER A 172 -1.53 21.90 13.81
C SER A 172 -1.78 22.10 12.32
N LEU A 173 -2.78 22.92 12.01
CA LEU A 173 -3.13 23.26 10.64
C LEU A 173 -2.11 24.24 10.04
N VAL A 174 -1.40 23.81 9.02
CA VAL A 174 -0.52 24.70 8.22
C VAL A 174 -1.38 25.62 7.36
N LYS A 175 -1.29 26.93 7.59
CA LYS A 175 -2.05 27.95 6.86
C LYS A 175 -1.26 28.59 5.74
N LYS A 176 0.07 28.71 5.89
CA LYS A 176 0.94 29.38 4.93
C LYS A 176 2.36 28.88 5.04
N ILE A 177 3.01 28.76 3.91
CA ILE A 177 4.46 28.57 3.79
C ILE A 177 5.01 29.85 3.18
N SER A 178 6.08 30.39 3.76
CA SER A 178 6.82 31.54 3.21
C SER A 178 8.24 31.09 2.94
N ILE A 179 8.76 31.42 1.79
CA ILE A 179 10.12 31.16 1.32
C ILE A 179 10.88 32.47 1.36
#